data_6d3e7cc2f41f8652cc744698fcf6a0a5
#
_entry.id   6d3e7cc2f41f8652cc744698fcf6a0a5
#
_cell.length_a   1.000
_cell.length_b   1.000
_cell.length_c   1.000
_cell.angle_alpha   90.00
_cell.angle_beta   90.00
_cell.angle_gamma   90.00
#
_symmetry.space_group_name_H-M   'P 1'
#
loop_
_entity.id
_entity.type
_entity.pdbx_description
1 polymer ?
#
loop_
_entity_poly.entity_id
_entity_poly.type
_entity_poly.pdbx_seq_one_letter_code
_entity_poly.pdbx_strand_id
1 'polypeptide(L)'
;MQIDTLWLKTNVERFNTQYFDGVLPLPRLRVGRSRTQLGTMSCKRKRSWGRTKLYDFTIGLSNYYDQTEHQFQSVLLHEMIHLSIAVSGVKDTSPHGVVFRGMMQRLNRDGWDIQVMTKTRNYTKAYTGSHTVIAQYIVLALEMTDGKRFLSSVNPKFVHGINRRLEAMPQVSRFAWYTTSDRWFEAMPKVRSLRGRRVTADVFEAKTQAMKSISV
;
A
#
# COMPACT_ATOMS: atom_id res chain seq x y z
N MET A 1 8.51 6.24 -13.79
CA MET A 1 7.88 7.60 -13.89
C MET A 1 6.79 7.77 -12.83
N GLN A 2 6.22 8.98 -12.70
CA GLN A 2 5.04 9.25 -11.88
C GLN A 2 3.92 9.71 -12.81
N ILE A 3 2.70 9.27 -12.54
CA ILE A 3 1.49 9.69 -13.27
C ILE A 3 0.62 10.58 -12.39
N ASP A 4 -0.24 11.37 -13.01
CA ASP A 4 -1.27 12.16 -12.35
C ASP A 4 -2.69 11.79 -12.83
N THR A 5 -3.67 12.46 -12.33
CA THR A 5 -5.08 12.21 -12.71
C THR A 5 -5.39 12.67 -14.12
N LEU A 6 -4.67 13.65 -14.66
CA LEU A 6 -4.84 14.10 -16.04
C LEU A 6 -4.31 13.05 -17.01
N TRP A 7 -3.09 12.54 -16.76
CA TRP A 7 -2.54 11.42 -17.53
C TRP A 7 -3.48 10.22 -17.53
N LEU A 8 -4.02 9.88 -16.36
CA LEU A 8 -4.94 8.75 -16.20
C LEU A 8 -6.23 8.95 -17.00
N LYS A 9 -6.82 10.16 -16.95
CA LYS A 9 -8.02 10.51 -17.72
C LYS A 9 -7.77 10.40 -19.23
N THR A 10 -6.71 11.01 -19.72
CA THR A 10 -6.34 10.99 -21.15
C THR A 10 -6.18 9.55 -21.66
N ASN A 11 -5.50 8.68 -20.89
CA ASN A 11 -5.32 7.30 -21.29
C ASN A 11 -6.63 6.47 -21.19
N VAL A 12 -7.49 6.71 -20.21
CA VAL A 12 -8.81 6.07 -20.13
C VAL A 12 -9.66 6.42 -21.35
N GLU A 13 -9.74 7.70 -21.71
CA GLU A 13 -10.52 8.18 -22.87
C GLU A 13 -9.96 7.59 -24.17
N ARG A 14 -8.65 7.63 -24.36
CA ARG A 14 -7.98 7.03 -25.51
C ARG A 14 -8.25 5.55 -25.64
N PHE A 15 -8.05 4.77 -24.59
CA PHE A 15 -8.23 3.32 -24.63
C PHE A 15 -9.70 2.93 -24.72
N ASN A 16 -10.62 3.73 -24.15
CA ASN A 16 -12.05 3.51 -24.31
C ASN A 16 -12.43 3.55 -25.79
N THR A 17 -11.99 4.58 -26.50
CA THR A 17 -12.23 4.70 -27.95
C THR A 17 -11.55 3.58 -28.74
N GLN A 18 -10.28 3.27 -28.41
CA GLN A 18 -9.46 2.34 -29.20
C GLN A 18 -9.84 0.87 -29.03
N TYR A 19 -10.22 0.46 -27.81
CA TYR A 19 -10.38 -0.96 -27.44
C TYR A 19 -11.76 -1.35 -26.93
N PHE A 20 -12.60 -0.38 -26.59
CA PHE A 20 -13.91 -0.63 -25.98
C PHE A 20 -15.04 0.15 -26.68
N ASP A 21 -14.86 0.52 -27.93
CA ASP A 21 -15.85 1.17 -28.80
C ASP A 21 -16.46 2.47 -28.21
N GLY A 22 -15.76 3.11 -27.28
CA GLY A 22 -16.20 4.31 -26.57
C GLY A 22 -17.38 4.11 -25.61
N VAL A 23 -17.78 2.87 -25.34
CA VAL A 23 -19.02 2.58 -24.57
C VAL A 23 -18.84 2.57 -23.06
N LEU A 24 -17.60 2.61 -22.56
CA LEU A 24 -17.37 2.59 -21.12
C LEU A 24 -17.69 3.96 -20.51
N PRO A 25 -18.42 4.00 -19.38
CA PRO A 25 -18.59 5.25 -18.64
C PRO A 25 -17.24 5.70 -18.08
N LEU A 26 -17.00 7.00 -18.02
CA LEU A 26 -15.81 7.54 -17.37
C LEU A 26 -15.89 7.24 -15.86
N PRO A 27 -14.97 6.39 -15.31
CA PRO A 27 -14.97 6.10 -13.90
C PRO A 27 -14.38 7.26 -13.09
N ARG A 28 -14.57 7.26 -11.78
CA ARG A 28 -13.76 8.12 -10.90
C ARG A 28 -12.31 7.66 -10.98
N LEU A 29 -11.39 8.60 -11.12
CA LEU A 29 -9.97 8.33 -11.30
C LEU A 29 -9.19 8.71 -10.03
N ARG A 30 -8.30 7.82 -9.60
CA ARG A 30 -7.47 8.03 -8.42
C ARG A 30 -6.03 7.61 -8.68
N VAL A 31 -5.11 8.45 -8.27
CA VAL A 31 -3.68 8.08 -8.21
C VAL A 31 -3.30 7.96 -6.74
N GLY A 32 -2.83 6.79 -6.34
CA GLY A 32 -2.51 6.46 -4.96
C GLY A 32 -1.07 5.98 -4.79
N ARG A 33 -0.78 5.39 -3.64
CA ARG A 33 0.52 4.81 -3.28
C ARG A 33 0.36 3.46 -2.59
N SER A 34 -0.47 2.58 -3.15
CA SER A 34 -0.63 1.23 -2.65
C SER A 34 0.68 0.44 -2.78
N ARG A 35 1.02 -0.31 -1.74
CA ARG A 35 2.19 -1.20 -1.71
C ARG A 35 1.88 -2.63 -2.17
N THR A 36 0.61 -2.97 -2.28
CA THR A 36 0.16 -4.34 -2.55
C THR A 36 -0.49 -4.51 -3.91
N GLN A 37 -0.93 -3.41 -4.53
CA GLN A 37 -1.64 -3.43 -5.80
C GLN A 37 -1.14 -2.29 -6.69
N LEU A 38 -0.89 -2.59 -7.96
CA LEU A 38 -0.50 -1.58 -8.97
C LEU A 38 -1.72 -0.84 -9.50
N GLY A 39 -2.85 -1.54 -9.66
CA GLY A 39 -4.13 -1.00 -10.08
C GLY A 39 -5.28 -1.57 -9.26
N THR A 40 -6.43 -0.93 -9.34
CA THR A 40 -7.69 -1.39 -8.74
C THR A 40 -8.88 -0.85 -9.54
N MET A 41 -9.84 -1.72 -9.84
CA MET A 41 -11.18 -1.32 -10.25
C MET A 41 -12.17 -1.66 -9.14
N SER A 42 -13.01 -0.73 -8.76
CA SER A 42 -14.06 -0.92 -7.77
C SER A 42 -15.37 -0.29 -8.21
N CYS A 43 -16.48 -0.82 -7.71
CA CYS A 43 -17.81 -0.29 -7.97
C CYS A 43 -18.72 -0.47 -6.76
N LYS A 44 -19.80 0.30 -6.71
CA LYS A 44 -20.89 0.09 -5.77
C LYS A 44 -21.93 -0.85 -6.35
N ARG A 45 -22.63 -1.55 -5.47
CA ARG A 45 -23.70 -2.49 -5.83
C ARG A 45 -25.00 -2.05 -5.18
N LYS A 46 -26.06 -1.96 -5.98
CA LYS A 46 -27.43 -1.76 -5.51
C LYS A 46 -28.29 -2.95 -5.94
N ARG A 47 -28.96 -3.57 -4.99
CA ARG A 47 -29.92 -4.64 -5.24
C ARG A 47 -31.33 -4.06 -5.15
N SER A 48 -32.15 -4.28 -6.19
CA SER A 48 -33.54 -3.86 -6.22
C SER A 48 -34.34 -4.89 -7.01
N TRP A 49 -35.47 -5.35 -6.48
CA TRP A 49 -36.40 -6.29 -7.16
C TRP A 49 -35.68 -7.52 -7.77
N GLY A 50 -34.78 -8.15 -7.01
CA GLY A 50 -34.04 -9.33 -7.47
C GLY A 50 -32.90 -9.04 -8.50
N ARG A 51 -32.80 -7.81 -8.99
CA ARG A 51 -31.73 -7.40 -9.94
C ARG A 51 -30.61 -6.67 -9.20
N THR A 52 -29.37 -6.97 -9.57
CA THR A 52 -28.18 -6.26 -9.09
C THR A 52 -27.70 -5.30 -10.16
N LYS A 53 -27.59 -4.01 -9.80
CA LYS A 53 -26.98 -2.98 -10.64
C LYS A 53 -25.64 -2.54 -10.04
N LEU A 54 -24.59 -2.53 -10.85
CA LEU A 54 -23.30 -1.96 -10.51
C LEU A 54 -23.25 -0.49 -10.95
N TYR A 55 -22.66 0.36 -10.13
CA TYR A 55 -22.58 1.80 -10.38
C TYR A 55 -21.42 2.41 -9.60
N ASP A 56 -21.13 3.70 -9.82
CA ASP A 56 -20.08 4.47 -9.13
C ASP A 56 -18.72 3.78 -9.26
N PHE A 57 -18.34 3.54 -10.52
CA PHE A 57 -17.07 2.89 -10.84
C PHE A 57 -15.89 3.79 -10.51
N THR A 58 -14.82 3.20 -10.00
CA THR A 58 -13.57 3.89 -9.67
C THR A 58 -12.40 3.06 -10.18
N ILE A 59 -11.48 3.68 -10.91
CA ILE A 59 -10.19 3.10 -11.26
C ILE A 59 -9.10 3.88 -10.52
N GLY A 60 -8.22 3.13 -9.86
CA GLY A 60 -7.06 3.65 -9.16
C GLY A 60 -5.76 3.02 -9.64
N LEU A 61 -4.70 3.82 -9.80
CA LEU A 61 -3.35 3.33 -10.06
C LEU A 61 -2.39 3.79 -8.96
N SER A 62 -1.32 3.02 -8.76
CA SER A 62 -0.35 3.27 -7.70
C SER A 62 0.98 3.81 -8.24
N ASN A 63 1.37 4.99 -7.76
CA ASN A 63 2.69 5.57 -7.94
C ASN A 63 3.74 5.07 -6.91
N TYR A 64 3.46 4.00 -6.17
CA TYR A 64 4.40 3.51 -5.16
C TYR A 64 5.63 2.85 -5.78
N TYR A 65 5.46 2.17 -6.91
CA TYR A 65 6.53 1.51 -7.65
C TYR A 65 6.95 2.34 -8.86
N ASP A 66 8.23 2.26 -9.20
CA ASP A 66 8.73 2.84 -10.44
C ASP A 66 8.28 1.96 -11.62
N GLN A 67 7.58 2.56 -12.55
CA GLN A 67 7.02 1.89 -13.71
C GLN A 67 7.28 2.75 -14.95
N THR A 68 7.46 2.08 -16.08
CA THR A 68 7.46 2.74 -17.40
C THR A 68 6.05 3.18 -17.76
N GLU A 69 5.92 4.05 -18.74
CA GLU A 69 4.60 4.44 -19.25
C GLU A 69 3.81 3.24 -19.75
N HIS A 70 4.45 2.37 -20.52
CA HIS A 70 3.84 1.14 -21.03
C HIS A 70 3.36 0.21 -19.92
N GLN A 71 4.08 0.11 -18.82
CA GLN A 71 3.64 -0.67 -17.66
C GLN A 71 2.41 -0.06 -16.98
N PHE A 72 2.38 1.27 -16.78
CA PHE A 72 1.18 1.95 -16.28
C PHE A 72 -0.02 1.76 -17.20
N GLN A 73 0.18 1.84 -18.52
CA GLN A 73 -0.87 1.64 -19.52
C GLN A 73 -1.38 0.19 -19.51
N SER A 74 -0.50 -0.80 -19.39
CA SER A 74 -0.89 -2.22 -19.29
C SER A 74 -1.70 -2.49 -18.00
N VAL A 75 -1.33 -1.88 -16.86
CA VAL A 75 -2.10 -1.95 -15.62
C VAL A 75 -3.46 -1.25 -15.78
N LEU A 76 -3.49 -0.09 -16.44
CA LEU A 76 -4.75 0.62 -16.71
C LEU A 76 -5.69 -0.24 -17.56
N LEU A 77 -5.20 -0.84 -18.63
CA LEU A 77 -5.99 -1.74 -19.49
C LEU A 77 -6.52 -2.95 -18.71
N HIS A 78 -5.75 -3.51 -17.78
CA HIS A 78 -6.24 -4.56 -16.87
C HIS A 78 -7.49 -4.09 -16.10
N GLU A 79 -7.45 -2.91 -15.50
CA GLU A 79 -8.58 -2.36 -14.75
C GLU A 79 -9.75 -1.98 -15.67
N MET A 80 -9.47 -1.57 -16.90
CA MET A 80 -10.52 -1.27 -17.89
C MET A 80 -11.22 -2.54 -18.41
N ILE A 81 -10.52 -3.68 -18.48
CA ILE A 81 -11.19 -4.98 -18.74
C ILE A 81 -12.17 -5.29 -17.62
N HIS A 82 -11.81 -5.12 -16.36
CA HIS A 82 -12.72 -5.29 -15.23
C HIS A 82 -13.93 -4.35 -15.32
N LEU A 83 -13.71 -3.08 -15.68
CA LEU A 83 -14.78 -2.12 -15.89
C LEU A 83 -15.72 -2.56 -17.01
N SER A 84 -15.19 -3.01 -18.15
CA SER A 84 -15.96 -3.49 -19.29
C SER A 84 -16.86 -4.67 -18.92
N ILE A 85 -16.33 -5.68 -18.23
CA ILE A 85 -17.11 -6.83 -17.75
C ILE A 85 -18.19 -6.38 -16.76
N ALA A 86 -17.87 -5.45 -15.85
CA ALA A 86 -18.83 -4.95 -14.87
C ALA A 86 -19.96 -4.13 -15.51
N VAL A 87 -19.68 -3.36 -16.56
CA VAL A 87 -20.65 -2.53 -17.29
C VAL A 87 -21.53 -3.38 -18.20
N SER A 88 -20.96 -4.36 -18.91
CA SER A 88 -21.72 -5.26 -19.81
C SER A 88 -22.65 -6.20 -19.06
N GLY A 89 -22.45 -6.40 -17.75
CA GLY A 89 -23.22 -7.36 -16.96
C GLY A 89 -22.94 -8.84 -17.30
N VAL A 90 -21.93 -9.11 -18.12
CA VAL A 90 -21.48 -10.46 -18.42
C VAL A 90 -20.95 -11.11 -17.15
N LYS A 91 -21.40 -12.32 -16.86
CA LYS A 91 -20.89 -13.11 -15.74
C LYS A 91 -19.66 -13.87 -16.21
N ASP A 92 -18.50 -13.55 -15.63
CA ASP A 92 -17.30 -14.35 -15.81
C ASP A 92 -17.22 -15.46 -14.75
N THR A 93 -16.46 -16.51 -15.01
CA THR A 93 -16.27 -17.68 -14.14
C THR A 93 -15.51 -17.33 -12.84
N SER A 94 -14.71 -16.29 -12.89
CA SER A 94 -13.94 -15.74 -11.76
C SER A 94 -13.53 -14.30 -12.08
N PRO A 95 -12.94 -13.51 -11.16
CA PRO A 95 -12.45 -12.16 -11.45
C PRO A 95 -11.51 -12.09 -12.68
N HIS A 96 -10.75 -13.14 -12.93
CA HIS A 96 -9.89 -13.29 -14.11
C HIS A 96 -10.25 -14.59 -14.88
N GLY A 97 -11.54 -14.77 -15.15
CA GLY A 97 -12.05 -15.96 -15.83
C GLY A 97 -11.85 -15.95 -17.35
N VAL A 98 -12.69 -16.70 -18.05
CA VAL A 98 -12.55 -16.90 -19.50
C VAL A 98 -12.74 -15.59 -20.27
N VAL A 99 -13.73 -14.77 -19.88
CA VAL A 99 -14.03 -13.48 -20.54
C VAL A 99 -12.85 -12.51 -20.36
N PHE A 100 -12.39 -12.35 -19.12
CA PHE A 100 -11.22 -11.51 -18.83
C PHE A 100 -9.99 -11.92 -19.63
N ARG A 101 -9.65 -13.22 -19.60
CA ARG A 101 -8.47 -13.75 -20.29
C ARG A 101 -8.57 -13.62 -21.80
N GLY A 102 -9.76 -13.76 -22.37
CA GLY A 102 -9.98 -13.55 -23.80
C GLY A 102 -9.68 -12.11 -24.23
N MET A 103 -10.18 -11.13 -23.47
CA MET A 103 -9.89 -9.72 -23.70
C MET A 103 -8.41 -9.39 -23.48
N MET A 104 -7.82 -9.89 -22.39
CA MET A 104 -6.40 -9.75 -22.09
C MET A 104 -5.51 -10.28 -23.22
N GLN A 105 -5.78 -11.48 -23.73
CA GLN A 105 -5.02 -12.08 -24.83
C GLN A 105 -5.15 -11.27 -26.13
N ARG A 106 -6.32 -10.71 -26.42
CA ARG A 106 -6.53 -9.83 -27.56
C ARG A 106 -5.62 -8.60 -27.45
N LEU A 107 -5.65 -7.91 -26.31
CA LEU A 107 -4.83 -6.72 -26.10
C LEU A 107 -3.33 -7.04 -26.07
N ASN A 108 -2.92 -8.17 -25.50
CA ASN A 108 -1.52 -8.57 -25.51
C ASN A 108 -0.99 -8.89 -26.90
N ARG A 109 -1.84 -9.33 -27.85
CA ARG A 109 -1.46 -9.46 -29.27
C ARG A 109 -1.19 -8.11 -29.93
N ASP A 110 -1.80 -7.04 -29.41
CA ASP A 110 -1.57 -5.66 -29.87
C ASP A 110 -0.33 -5.03 -29.19
N GLY A 111 0.46 -5.84 -28.46
CA GLY A 111 1.72 -5.40 -27.86
C GLY A 111 1.66 -4.98 -26.39
N TRP A 112 0.52 -5.14 -25.72
CA TRP A 112 0.41 -4.88 -24.28
C TRP A 112 0.97 -6.04 -23.46
N ASP A 113 1.34 -5.78 -22.19
CA ASP A 113 1.79 -6.78 -21.22
C ASP A 113 0.83 -6.81 -20.02
N ILE A 114 -0.41 -7.23 -20.28
CA ILE A 114 -1.45 -7.36 -19.26
C ILE A 114 -1.31 -8.73 -18.60
N GLN A 115 -1.19 -8.76 -17.28
CA GLN A 115 -1.00 -9.98 -16.49
C GLN A 115 -2.15 -10.14 -15.48
N VAL A 116 -2.57 -11.38 -15.24
CA VAL A 116 -3.59 -11.70 -14.22
C VAL A 116 -3.09 -11.41 -12.81
N MET A 117 -1.80 -11.61 -12.57
CA MET A 117 -1.17 -11.38 -11.28
C MET A 117 0.21 -10.76 -11.47
N THR A 118 0.39 -9.57 -10.93
CA THR A 118 1.70 -8.90 -10.96
C THR A 118 2.43 -9.13 -9.64
N LYS A 119 3.60 -9.76 -9.72
CA LYS A 119 4.48 -9.94 -8.55
C LYS A 119 5.19 -8.61 -8.26
N THR A 120 4.68 -7.84 -7.29
CA THR A 120 5.25 -6.54 -6.90
C THR A 120 6.70 -6.63 -6.39
N ARG A 121 7.19 -7.83 -6.05
CA ARG A 121 8.60 -8.06 -5.66
C ARG A 121 9.61 -7.68 -6.74
N ASN A 122 9.20 -7.68 -8.01
CA ASN A 122 10.08 -7.37 -9.15
C ASN A 122 10.12 -5.86 -9.48
N TYR A 123 9.37 -5.06 -8.76
CA TYR A 123 9.31 -3.61 -9.00
C TYR A 123 10.14 -2.85 -7.97
N THR A 124 10.96 -1.93 -8.46
CA THR A 124 11.68 -0.98 -7.61
C THR A 124 10.70 0.06 -7.07
N LYS A 125 10.87 0.48 -5.83
CA LYS A 125 10.08 1.59 -5.28
C LYS A 125 10.38 2.86 -6.08
N ALA A 126 9.35 3.58 -6.49
CA ALA A 126 9.52 4.84 -7.19
C ALA A 126 10.28 5.83 -6.30
N TYR A 127 11.31 6.45 -6.87
CA TYR A 127 12.00 7.56 -6.22
C TYR A 127 11.03 8.74 -6.13
N THR A 128 10.60 9.04 -4.95
CA THR A 128 9.89 10.29 -4.69
C THR A 128 10.95 11.34 -4.45
N GLY A 129 11.14 12.23 -5.39
CA GLY A 129 12.01 13.42 -5.26
C GLY A 129 11.55 14.43 -4.21
N SER A 130 10.66 14.05 -3.30
CA SER A 130 10.45 14.78 -2.07
C SER A 130 11.63 14.48 -1.17
N HIS A 131 12.30 15.52 -0.69
CA HIS A 131 13.17 15.53 0.45
C HIS A 131 12.99 14.26 1.26
N THR A 132 14.04 13.52 1.46
CA THR A 132 14.09 12.46 2.47
C THR A 132 13.57 13.10 3.74
N VAL A 133 12.27 12.99 3.98
CA VAL A 133 11.76 13.12 5.34
C VAL A 133 12.46 11.97 6.02
N ILE A 134 13.55 12.31 6.69
CA ILE A 134 14.30 11.34 7.50
C ILE A 134 13.23 10.74 8.40
N ALA A 135 12.88 9.49 8.12
CA ALA A 135 11.77 8.85 8.80
C ALA A 135 12.11 8.84 10.29
N GLN A 136 11.44 9.69 11.07
CA GLN A 136 11.62 9.67 12.51
C GLN A 136 10.82 8.50 13.09
N TYR A 137 11.50 7.71 13.89
CA TYR A 137 10.94 6.61 14.64
C TYR A 137 10.79 7.03 16.10
N ILE A 138 9.63 6.79 16.69
CA ILE A 138 9.47 6.82 18.14
C ILE A 138 9.82 5.44 18.65
N VAL A 139 10.80 5.39 19.53
CA VAL A 139 11.36 4.14 20.06
C VAL A 139 11.12 4.05 21.55
N LEU A 140 10.57 2.92 21.98
CA LEU A 140 10.55 2.50 23.36
C LEU A 140 11.75 1.59 23.62
N ALA A 141 12.60 1.96 24.54
CA ALA A 141 13.63 1.12 25.13
C ALA A 141 13.15 0.62 26.49
N LEU A 142 13.12 -0.69 26.67
CA LEU A 142 12.53 -1.37 27.82
C LEU A 142 13.55 -2.36 28.40
N GLU A 143 13.77 -2.28 29.71
CA GLU A 143 14.55 -3.22 30.48
C GLU A 143 13.68 -3.90 31.55
N MET A 144 13.69 -5.21 31.57
CA MET A 144 12.91 -6.00 32.50
C MET A 144 13.71 -6.33 33.76
N THR A 145 13.03 -6.66 34.85
CA THR A 145 13.67 -7.07 36.14
C THR A 145 14.53 -8.33 36.00
N ASP A 146 14.27 -9.17 35.00
CA ASP A 146 15.07 -10.36 34.69
C ASP A 146 16.23 -10.07 33.75
N GLY A 147 16.58 -8.81 33.53
CA GLY A 147 17.69 -8.35 32.69
C GLY A 147 17.45 -8.41 31.18
N LYS A 148 16.25 -8.83 30.72
CA LYS A 148 15.92 -8.81 29.31
C LYS A 148 15.71 -7.38 28.81
N ARG A 149 16.24 -7.07 27.63
CA ARG A 149 16.17 -5.75 27.02
C ARG A 149 15.44 -5.80 25.67
N PHE A 150 14.60 -4.80 25.43
CA PHE A 150 13.77 -4.73 24.22
C PHE A 150 13.83 -3.33 23.62
N LEU A 151 13.83 -3.28 22.27
CA LEU A 151 13.63 -2.06 21.48
C LEU A 151 12.40 -2.22 20.60
N SER A 152 11.57 -1.18 20.54
CA SER A 152 10.31 -1.19 19.77
C SER A 152 10.14 0.09 19.00
N SER A 153 9.88 0.02 17.71
CA SER A 153 9.35 1.18 16.97
C SER A 153 7.86 1.28 17.27
N VAL A 154 7.41 2.42 17.80
CA VAL A 154 6.03 2.60 18.28
C VAL A 154 5.25 3.54 17.37
N ASN A 155 3.98 3.20 17.12
CA ASN A 155 3.07 4.12 16.42
C ASN A 155 2.74 5.32 17.34
N PRO A 156 2.95 6.57 16.88
CA PRO A 156 2.77 7.78 17.70
C PRO A 156 1.43 7.84 18.44
N LYS A 157 0.37 7.38 17.82
CA LYS A 157 -0.99 7.41 18.39
C LYS A 157 -1.17 6.53 19.64
N PHE A 158 -0.24 5.61 19.91
CA PHE A 158 -0.36 4.63 21.00
C PHE A 158 0.66 4.86 22.11
N VAL A 159 1.53 5.85 21.98
CA VAL A 159 2.62 6.13 22.92
C VAL A 159 2.11 6.33 24.34
N HIS A 160 1.17 7.25 24.57
CA HIS A 160 0.61 7.50 25.91
C HIS A 160 -0.11 6.29 26.52
N GLY A 161 -0.82 5.49 25.69
CA GLY A 161 -1.48 4.27 26.16
C GLY A 161 -0.50 3.18 26.56
N ILE A 162 0.63 3.06 25.86
CA ILE A 162 1.72 2.13 26.21
C ILE A 162 2.43 2.62 27.46
N ASN A 163 2.76 3.91 27.55
CA ASN A 163 3.44 4.52 28.70
C ASN A 163 2.70 4.23 30.00
N ARG A 164 1.40 4.52 30.06
CA ARG A 164 0.57 4.28 31.24
C ARG A 164 0.55 2.80 31.66
N ARG A 165 0.63 1.87 30.70
CA ARG A 165 0.70 0.44 31.01
C ARG A 165 2.05 0.04 31.61
N LEU A 166 3.15 0.62 31.11
CA LEU A 166 4.48 0.34 31.59
C LEU A 166 4.68 0.78 33.06
N GLU A 167 4.13 1.95 33.42
CA GLU A 167 4.15 2.46 34.78
C GLU A 167 3.47 1.53 35.79
N ALA A 168 2.50 0.75 35.36
CA ALA A 168 1.76 -0.20 36.17
C ALA A 168 2.35 -1.62 36.16
N MET A 169 3.47 -1.87 35.49
CA MET A 169 4.03 -3.21 35.31
C MET A 169 5.22 -3.49 36.26
N PRO A 170 5.04 -4.34 37.30
CA PRO A 170 6.12 -4.63 38.26
C PRO A 170 7.37 -5.30 37.62
N GLN A 171 7.18 -5.98 36.49
CA GLN A 171 8.26 -6.67 35.80
C GLN A 171 9.19 -5.74 35.00
N VAL A 172 8.83 -4.46 34.86
CA VAL A 172 9.63 -3.45 34.19
C VAL A 172 10.59 -2.81 35.17
N SER A 173 11.87 -2.98 34.93
CA SER A 173 12.93 -2.34 35.75
C SER A 173 13.10 -0.88 35.35
N ARG A 174 13.19 -0.63 34.05
CA ARG A 174 13.37 0.72 33.48
C ARG A 174 12.84 0.79 32.06
N PHE A 175 12.29 1.94 31.69
CA PHE A 175 11.97 2.24 30.32
C PHE A 175 12.24 3.70 30.00
N ALA A 176 12.48 3.99 28.71
CA ALA A 176 12.67 5.35 28.22
C ALA A 176 12.18 5.46 26.77
N TRP A 177 11.78 6.67 26.42
CA TRP A 177 11.30 6.99 25.09
C TRP A 177 12.35 7.82 24.33
N TYR A 178 12.48 7.51 23.05
CA TYR A 178 13.46 8.15 22.17
C TYR A 178 12.86 8.48 20.82
N THR A 179 13.50 9.41 20.11
CA THR A 179 13.34 9.58 18.68
C THR A 179 14.65 9.34 17.96
N THR A 180 14.57 8.77 16.77
CA THR A 180 15.74 8.50 15.94
C THR A 180 15.37 8.44 14.46
N SER A 181 16.34 8.72 13.61
CA SER A 181 16.30 8.47 12.17
C SER A 181 17.08 7.22 11.75
N ASP A 182 17.57 6.43 12.70
CA ASP A 182 18.36 5.23 12.40
C ASP A 182 17.51 4.22 11.60
N ARG A 183 18.00 3.91 10.41
CA ARG A 183 17.37 2.96 9.48
C ARG A 183 17.28 1.53 10.03
N TRP A 184 18.01 1.22 11.09
CA TRP A 184 17.88 -0.07 11.78
C TRP A 184 16.45 -0.35 12.25
N PHE A 185 15.67 0.72 12.54
CA PHE A 185 14.25 0.63 12.91
C PHE A 185 13.31 0.56 11.70
N GLU A 186 13.79 0.73 10.48
CA GLU A 186 12.96 0.72 9.26
C GLU A 186 12.26 -0.62 9.04
N ALA A 187 12.96 -1.73 9.34
CA ALA A 187 12.43 -3.08 9.21
C ALA A 187 11.48 -3.49 10.37
N MET A 188 11.39 -2.67 11.42
CA MET A 188 10.52 -2.96 12.56
C MET A 188 9.08 -2.50 12.29
N PRO A 189 8.06 -3.33 12.63
CA PRO A 189 6.69 -2.88 12.59
C PRO A 189 6.47 -1.77 13.61
N LYS A 190 5.72 -0.71 13.25
CA LYS A 190 5.26 0.31 14.21
C LYS A 190 4.20 -0.30 15.11
N VAL A 191 4.60 -0.73 16.31
CA VAL A 191 3.72 -1.45 17.23
C VAL A 191 2.64 -0.55 17.83
N ARG A 192 1.50 -1.16 18.16
CA ARG A 192 0.34 -0.50 18.80
C ARG A 192 0.07 -1.01 20.22
N SER A 193 0.91 -1.92 20.68
CA SER A 193 0.84 -2.56 22.01
C SER A 193 2.26 -2.91 22.47
N LEU A 194 2.41 -3.38 23.71
CA LEU A 194 3.68 -3.82 24.28
C LEU A 194 4.21 -5.03 23.51
N ARG A 195 5.03 -4.77 22.50
CA ARG A 195 5.77 -5.75 21.72
C ARG A 195 7.12 -5.12 21.38
N GLY A 196 8.19 -5.86 21.55
CA GLY A 196 9.52 -5.38 21.25
C GLY A 196 10.41 -6.48 20.71
N ARG A 197 11.45 -6.09 19.99
CA ARG A 197 12.53 -6.97 19.58
C ARG A 197 13.48 -7.10 20.77
N ARG A 198 13.69 -8.33 21.24
CA ARG A 198 14.72 -8.61 22.24
C ARG A 198 16.10 -8.36 21.63
N VAL A 199 16.96 -7.67 22.35
CA VAL A 199 18.31 -7.31 21.94
C VAL A 199 19.32 -7.65 23.04
N THR A 200 20.60 -7.76 22.67
CA THR A 200 21.70 -7.91 23.63
C THR A 200 21.96 -6.58 24.35
N ALA A 201 22.69 -6.65 25.46
CA ALA A 201 23.09 -5.47 26.22
C ALA A 201 23.83 -4.45 25.35
N ASP A 202 24.81 -4.89 24.59
CA ASP A 202 25.65 -4.05 23.74
C ASP A 202 24.82 -3.31 22.68
N VAL A 203 23.88 -4.03 22.00
CA VAL A 203 22.97 -3.41 21.01
C VAL A 203 22.04 -2.41 21.68
N PHE A 204 21.53 -2.73 22.87
CA PHE A 204 20.64 -1.84 23.61
C PHE A 204 21.36 -0.53 23.96
N GLU A 205 22.55 -0.61 24.52
CA GLU A 205 23.35 0.53 24.93
C GLU A 205 23.80 1.38 23.74
N ALA A 206 24.34 0.74 22.69
CA ALA A 206 24.77 1.44 21.48
C ALA A 206 23.61 2.19 20.81
N LYS A 207 22.41 1.58 20.74
CA LYS A 207 21.26 2.23 20.14
C LYS A 207 20.71 3.35 21.00
N THR A 208 20.55 3.16 22.32
CA THR A 208 19.99 4.18 23.22
C THR A 208 20.89 5.41 23.33
N GLN A 209 22.23 5.23 23.31
CA GLN A 209 23.18 6.34 23.28
C GLN A 209 23.10 7.19 22.01
N ALA A 210 22.79 6.57 20.86
CA ALA A 210 22.69 7.25 19.57
C ALA A 210 21.31 7.92 19.32
N MET A 211 20.35 7.76 20.24
CA MET A 211 19.00 8.28 20.10
C MET A 211 18.77 9.52 20.97
N LYS A 212 17.84 10.38 20.52
CA LYS A 212 17.41 11.55 21.30
C LYS A 212 16.29 11.14 22.26
N SER A 213 16.50 11.31 23.57
CA SER A 213 15.47 11.08 24.59
C SER A 213 14.32 12.06 24.44
N ILE A 214 13.09 11.59 24.70
CA ILE A 214 11.87 12.40 24.74
C ILE A 214 11.05 12.07 25.99
N SER A 215 10.35 13.05 26.50
CA SER A 215 9.32 12.86 27.54
C SER A 215 7.96 12.55 26.91
N VAL A 216 7.17 11.68 27.57
CA VAL A 216 5.85 11.23 27.11
C VAL A 216 4.81 11.41 28.22
#